data_d9724d9b97c616e1a252df271c2e7069
#
_entry.id   d9724d9b97c616e1a252df271c2e7069
#
_cell.length_a   1.000
_cell.length_b   1.000
_cell.length_c   1.000
_cell.angle_alpha   90.00
_cell.angle_beta   90.00
_cell.angle_gamma   90.00
#
_symmetry.space_group_name_H-M   'P 1'
#
loop_
_entity.id
_entity.type
_entity.pdbx_description
1 polymer ?
#
loop_
_entity_poly.entity_id
_entity_poly.type
_entity_poly.pdbx_seq_one_letter_code
_entity_poly.pdbx_strand_id
1 'polypeptide(L)'
;MPLTASQPKSFTNVAGKRILEWTMDAFRENSLDQFVFIGGYLKNVVEQSYPNLKMVENSDWPNNNILFSLLSAREHLVDGFYSTYTDTLFRGTAVRTLKESPHDIVLVMDTRWRQRYRYRSQHPEKD
;
A
#
# COMPACT_ATOMS: atom_id res chain seq x y z
N MET A 1 13.30 -19.70 0.98
CA MET A 1 13.12 -18.75 -0.13
C MET A 1 12.25 -17.62 0.37
N PRO A 2 12.62 -16.36 0.14
CA PRO A 2 11.75 -15.27 0.52
C PRO A 2 10.42 -15.39 -0.25
N LEU A 3 9.31 -15.22 0.43
CA LEU A 3 7.93 -15.31 -0.10
C LEU A 3 7.67 -14.37 -1.31
N THR A 4 8.60 -13.48 -1.61
CA THR A 4 8.47 -12.40 -2.60
C THR A 4 9.38 -12.57 -3.82
N ALA A 5 10.08 -13.68 -3.98
CA ALA A 5 10.98 -13.88 -5.13
C ALA A 5 10.24 -13.97 -6.49
N SER A 6 8.97 -14.39 -6.48
CA SER A 6 8.15 -14.55 -7.69
C SER A 6 6.81 -13.81 -7.65
N GLN A 7 6.49 -13.14 -6.54
CA GLN A 7 5.23 -12.42 -6.37
C GLN A 7 5.44 -11.07 -5.69
N PRO A 8 4.70 -10.02 -6.09
CA PRO A 8 4.68 -8.75 -5.36
C PRO A 8 4.23 -8.97 -3.90
N LYS A 9 4.80 -8.22 -2.96
CA LYS A 9 4.38 -8.27 -1.54
C LYS A 9 2.87 -8.05 -1.36
N SER A 10 2.29 -7.18 -2.19
CA SER A 10 0.87 -6.90 -2.23
C SER A 10 -0.02 -8.11 -2.56
N PHE A 11 0.57 -9.18 -3.13
CA PHE A 11 -0.13 -10.43 -3.47
C PHE A 11 -0.09 -11.46 -2.35
N THR A 12 0.58 -11.17 -1.24
CA THR A 12 0.54 -12.03 -0.06
C THR A 12 -0.91 -12.26 0.35
N ASN A 13 -1.28 -13.54 0.49
CA ASN A 13 -2.62 -13.94 0.89
C ASN A 13 -2.76 -13.88 2.40
N VAL A 14 -3.79 -13.19 2.86
CA VAL A 14 -4.17 -13.11 4.27
C VAL A 14 -5.67 -13.41 4.37
N ALA A 15 -6.02 -14.44 5.10
CA ALA A 15 -7.40 -14.87 5.28
C ALA A 15 -8.16 -15.08 3.94
N GLY A 16 -7.50 -15.70 2.97
CA GLY A 16 -8.11 -16.06 1.68
C GLY A 16 -8.12 -14.94 0.63
N LYS A 17 -7.52 -13.78 0.91
CA LYS A 17 -7.56 -12.59 0.04
C LYS A 17 -6.20 -11.89 0.02
N ARG A 18 -5.81 -11.33 -1.13
CA ARG A 18 -4.55 -10.58 -1.26
C ARG A 18 -4.58 -9.30 -0.42
N ILE A 19 -3.42 -8.90 0.12
CA ILE A 19 -3.29 -7.62 0.86
C ILE A 19 -3.79 -6.45 0.02
N LEU A 20 -3.46 -6.40 -1.28
CA LEU A 20 -3.94 -5.35 -2.19
C LEU A 20 -5.47 -5.25 -2.24
N GLU A 21 -6.16 -6.37 -2.25
CA GLU A 21 -7.63 -6.41 -2.27
C GLU A 21 -8.22 -5.93 -0.94
N TRP A 22 -7.63 -6.34 0.18
CA TRP A 22 -8.02 -5.82 1.50
C TRP A 22 -7.86 -4.30 1.58
N THR A 23 -6.75 -3.79 1.06
CA THR A 23 -6.47 -2.35 1.02
C THR A 23 -7.52 -1.62 0.17
N MET A 24 -7.77 -2.08 -1.06
CA MET A 24 -8.77 -1.46 -1.93
C MET A 24 -10.18 -1.49 -1.31
N ASP A 25 -10.55 -2.59 -0.66
CA ASP A 25 -11.86 -2.70 -0.03
C ASP A 25 -12.01 -1.75 1.17
N ALA A 26 -10.97 -1.57 1.99
CA ALA A 26 -10.99 -0.61 3.09
C ALA A 26 -11.25 0.84 2.60
N PHE A 27 -10.75 1.19 1.41
CA PHE A 27 -11.05 2.48 0.78
C PHE A 27 -12.46 2.51 0.19
N ARG A 28 -12.90 1.45 -0.50
CA ARG A 28 -14.26 1.34 -1.10
C ARG A 28 -15.37 1.43 -0.05
N GLU A 29 -15.17 0.89 1.15
CA GLU A 29 -16.07 1.06 2.29
C GLU A 29 -16.34 2.53 2.64
N ASN A 30 -15.47 3.44 2.20
CA ASN A 30 -15.56 4.88 2.39
C ASN A 30 -15.85 5.65 1.10
N SER A 31 -16.37 4.98 0.07
CA SER A 31 -16.71 5.55 -1.24
C SER A 31 -15.49 6.11 -1.99
N LEU A 32 -14.33 5.49 -1.81
CA LEU A 32 -13.09 5.80 -2.52
C LEU A 32 -12.75 4.61 -3.41
N ASP A 33 -12.97 4.74 -4.71
CA ASP A 33 -12.89 3.66 -5.69
C ASP A 33 -11.91 3.92 -6.84
N GLN A 34 -11.28 5.09 -6.87
CA GLN A 34 -10.25 5.44 -7.85
C GLN A 34 -8.88 5.12 -7.29
N PHE A 35 -8.20 4.16 -7.91
CA PHE A 35 -6.90 3.70 -7.46
C PHE A 35 -5.83 3.90 -8.53
N VAL A 36 -4.66 4.33 -8.08
CA VAL A 36 -3.44 4.37 -8.87
C VAL A 36 -2.39 3.52 -8.15
N PHE A 37 -1.90 2.50 -8.80
CA PHE A 37 -0.84 1.65 -8.26
C PHE A 37 0.51 2.11 -8.81
N ILE A 38 1.42 2.42 -7.90
CA ILE A 38 2.79 2.80 -8.28
C ILE A 38 3.66 1.55 -8.11
N GLY A 39 4.14 1.03 -9.23
CA GLY A 39 4.92 -0.19 -9.28
C GLY A 39 6.35 0.05 -9.76
N GLY A 40 7.26 -0.78 -9.27
CA GLY A 40 8.61 -0.96 -9.78
C GLY A 40 8.84 -2.44 -10.03
N TYR A 41 9.40 -3.13 -9.04
CA TYR A 41 9.61 -4.57 -9.10
C TYR A 41 8.29 -5.34 -9.33
N LEU A 42 8.28 -6.23 -10.30
CA LEU A 42 7.11 -7.07 -10.68
C LEU A 42 5.81 -6.27 -11.00
N LYS A 43 5.93 -5.02 -11.45
CA LYS A 43 4.80 -4.21 -11.89
C LYS A 43 3.92 -4.95 -12.91
N ASN A 44 4.53 -5.61 -13.88
CA ASN A 44 3.85 -6.37 -14.94
C ASN A 44 2.95 -7.49 -14.39
N VAL A 45 3.33 -8.12 -13.29
CA VAL A 45 2.52 -9.16 -12.63
C VAL A 45 1.25 -8.57 -12.04
N VAL A 46 1.34 -7.38 -11.46
CA VAL A 46 0.19 -6.64 -10.93
C VAL A 46 -0.73 -6.22 -12.08
N GLU A 47 -0.17 -5.63 -13.13
CA GLU A 47 -0.90 -5.17 -14.32
C GLU A 47 -1.69 -6.29 -15.01
N GLN A 48 -1.07 -7.46 -15.18
CA GLN A 48 -1.76 -8.64 -15.73
C GLN A 48 -2.90 -9.14 -14.85
N SER A 49 -2.73 -9.07 -13.51
CA SER A 49 -3.74 -9.55 -12.56
C SER A 49 -4.88 -8.55 -12.35
N TYR A 50 -4.63 -7.27 -12.56
CA TYR A 50 -5.58 -6.17 -12.37
C TYR A 50 -5.57 -5.23 -13.58
N PRO A 51 -6.08 -5.67 -14.76
CA PRO A 51 -5.98 -4.90 -16.01
C PRO A 51 -6.72 -3.56 -15.98
N ASN A 52 -7.68 -3.40 -15.08
CA ASN A 52 -8.44 -2.16 -14.89
C ASN A 52 -7.83 -1.22 -13.85
N LEU A 53 -6.77 -1.64 -13.17
CA LEU A 53 -6.07 -0.82 -12.18
C LEU A 53 -5.12 0.13 -12.91
N LYS A 54 -5.26 1.43 -12.65
CA LYS A 54 -4.34 2.41 -13.23
C LYS A 54 -2.94 2.22 -12.67
N MET A 55 -1.98 2.05 -13.57
CA MET A 55 -0.59 1.77 -13.22
C MET A 55 0.30 2.97 -13.54
N VAL A 56 1.18 3.29 -12.62
CA VAL A 56 2.31 4.21 -12.83
C VAL A 56 3.60 3.48 -12.53
N GLU A 57 4.62 3.68 -13.34
CA GLU A 57 5.90 3.03 -13.18
C GLU A 57 6.94 3.97 -12.56
N ASN A 58 7.59 3.51 -11.50
CA ASN A 58 8.88 4.04 -11.07
C ASN A 58 9.97 3.15 -11.65
N SER A 59 10.48 3.49 -12.82
CA SER A 59 11.51 2.70 -13.53
C SER A 59 12.86 2.66 -12.82
N ASP A 60 13.14 3.66 -11.98
CA ASP A 60 14.38 3.78 -11.21
C ASP A 60 14.24 3.33 -9.75
N TRP A 61 13.24 2.48 -9.47
CA TRP A 61 12.93 1.99 -8.13
C TRP A 61 14.14 1.39 -7.37
N PRO A 62 15.15 0.77 -7.99
CA PRO A 62 16.29 0.23 -7.25
C PRO A 62 17.22 1.31 -6.67
N ASN A 63 17.20 2.53 -7.23
CA ASN A 63 18.15 3.61 -6.92
C ASN A 63 17.50 4.78 -6.18
N ASN A 64 16.19 4.71 -5.92
CA ASN A 64 15.45 5.80 -5.27
C ASN A 64 14.60 5.31 -4.09
N ASN A 65 13.84 6.19 -3.49
CA ASN A 65 13.02 5.91 -2.31
C ASN A 65 11.52 6.11 -2.56
N ILE A 66 10.73 5.90 -1.52
CA ILE A 66 9.27 5.96 -1.57
C ILE A 66 8.74 7.34 -2.00
N LEU A 67 9.43 8.42 -1.68
CA LEU A 67 9.03 9.76 -2.10
C LEU A 67 9.12 9.89 -3.63
N PHE A 68 10.19 9.39 -4.24
CA PHE A 68 10.31 9.37 -5.70
C PHE A 68 9.25 8.47 -6.35
N SER A 69 8.93 7.33 -5.72
CA SER A 69 7.80 6.52 -6.18
C SER A 69 6.50 7.33 -6.18
N LEU A 70 6.19 8.02 -5.10
CA LEU A 70 4.99 8.86 -5.03
C LEU A 70 5.02 9.98 -6.09
N LEU A 71 6.15 10.66 -6.27
CA LEU A 71 6.32 11.73 -7.25
C LEU A 71 6.21 11.23 -8.71
N SER A 72 6.46 9.95 -8.98
CA SER A 72 6.21 9.37 -10.30
C SER A 72 4.73 9.43 -10.69
N ALA A 73 3.83 9.47 -9.70
CA ALA A 73 2.40 9.59 -9.90
C ALA A 73 1.86 11.03 -9.73
N ARG A 74 2.72 12.04 -9.73
CA ARG A 74 2.36 13.45 -9.44
C ARG A 74 1.18 13.98 -10.24
N GLU A 75 0.99 13.52 -11.47
CA GLU A 75 -0.14 13.94 -12.32
C GLU A 75 -1.50 13.47 -11.79
N HIS A 76 -1.49 12.51 -10.85
CA HIS A 76 -2.67 11.97 -10.19
C HIS A 76 -2.85 12.47 -8.77
N LEU A 77 -1.93 13.30 -8.25
CA LEU A 77 -1.95 13.85 -6.90
C LEU A 77 -2.63 15.22 -6.87
N VAL A 78 -3.73 15.37 -7.60
CA VAL A 78 -4.53 16.58 -7.66
C VAL A 78 -5.74 16.48 -6.74
N ASP A 79 -6.22 17.59 -6.21
CA ASP A 79 -7.42 17.69 -5.37
C ASP A 79 -7.44 16.82 -4.10
N GLY A 80 -6.26 16.50 -3.60
CA GLY A 80 -6.09 15.61 -2.45
C GLY A 80 -6.05 14.13 -2.83
N PHE A 81 -5.32 13.35 -2.03
CA PHE A 81 -5.15 11.91 -2.25
C PHE A 81 -4.87 11.19 -0.94
N TYR A 82 -5.12 9.89 -0.94
CA TYR A 82 -4.70 8.97 0.11
C TYR A 82 -3.55 8.12 -0.41
N SER A 83 -2.54 7.91 0.41
CA SER A 83 -1.38 7.08 0.06
C SER A 83 -1.17 6.00 1.11
N THR A 84 -0.84 4.80 0.68
CA THR A 84 -0.52 3.68 1.56
C THR A 84 0.53 2.78 0.93
N TYR A 85 1.27 2.06 1.77
CA TYR A 85 2.12 0.97 1.31
C TYR A 85 1.28 -0.24 0.93
N THR A 86 1.75 -0.99 -0.05
CA THR A 86 1.04 -2.15 -0.60
C THR A 86 1.15 -3.42 0.26
N ASP A 87 1.88 -3.37 1.35
CA ASP A 87 2.09 -4.48 2.30
C ASP A 87 1.52 -4.18 3.70
N THR A 88 0.69 -3.16 3.80
CA THR A 88 0.05 -2.75 5.05
C THR A 88 -1.43 -3.11 5.06
N LEU A 89 -1.87 -3.79 6.13
CA LEU A 89 -3.28 -4.12 6.36
C LEU A 89 -3.91 -3.16 7.36
N PHE A 90 -5.06 -2.60 7.01
CA PHE A 90 -5.88 -1.76 7.88
C PHE A 90 -7.37 -1.94 7.56
N ARG A 91 -8.21 -1.47 8.46
CA ARG A 91 -9.67 -1.52 8.30
C ARG A 91 -10.19 -0.21 7.71
N GLY A 92 -11.37 -0.24 7.10
CA GLY A 92 -12.06 0.94 6.59
C GLY A 92 -12.27 2.05 7.63
N THR A 93 -12.30 1.70 8.93
CA THR A 93 -12.33 2.69 10.02
C THR A 93 -11.11 3.62 10.04
N ALA A 94 -9.91 3.13 9.67
CA ALA A 94 -8.72 3.96 9.57
C ALA A 94 -8.86 4.99 8.43
N VAL A 95 -9.40 4.55 7.28
CA VAL A 95 -9.69 5.43 6.14
C VAL A 95 -10.73 6.48 6.50
N ARG A 96 -11.78 6.09 7.25
CA ARG A 96 -12.80 7.02 7.72
C ARG A 96 -12.19 8.11 8.60
N THR A 97 -11.33 7.74 9.54
CA THR A 97 -10.63 8.70 10.42
C THR A 97 -9.81 9.71 9.62
N LEU A 98 -9.12 9.27 8.55
CA LEU A 98 -8.42 10.17 7.64
C LEU A 98 -9.38 11.14 6.94
N LYS A 99 -10.47 10.60 6.39
CA LYS A 99 -11.47 11.36 5.62
C LYS A 99 -12.19 12.42 6.44
N GLU A 100 -12.45 12.14 7.73
CA GLU A 100 -13.14 13.04 8.65
C GLU A 100 -12.21 14.11 9.26
N SER A 101 -10.91 14.00 9.06
CA SER A 101 -9.95 14.98 9.57
C SER A 101 -10.04 16.31 8.82
N PRO A 102 -10.07 17.45 9.54
CA PRO A 102 -10.11 18.77 8.92
C PRO A 102 -8.73 19.29 8.48
N HIS A 103 -7.67 18.50 8.64
CA HIS A 103 -6.29 18.91 8.38
C HIS A 103 -5.85 18.57 6.97
N ASP A 104 -4.98 19.40 6.39
CA ASP A 104 -4.46 19.23 5.03
C ASP A 104 -3.54 18.00 4.90
N ILE A 105 -2.80 17.66 5.95
CA ILE A 105 -1.90 16.49 5.99
C ILE A 105 -2.22 15.69 7.24
N VAL A 106 -2.57 14.42 7.05
CA VAL A 106 -2.97 13.51 8.12
C VAL A 106 -2.25 12.17 7.98
N LEU A 107 -1.74 11.67 9.09
CA LEU A 107 -1.11 10.36 9.17
C LEU A 107 -1.87 9.47 10.16
N VAL A 108 -2.16 8.23 9.76
CA VAL A 108 -2.67 7.20 10.67
C VAL A 108 -1.51 6.41 11.23
N MET A 109 -1.47 6.30 12.55
CA MET A 109 -0.43 5.56 13.27
C MET A 109 -1.06 4.44 14.12
N ASP A 110 -0.48 3.25 14.06
CA ASP A 110 -0.82 2.16 14.99
C ASP A 110 -0.07 2.39 16.33
N THR A 111 -0.77 2.92 17.32
CA THR A 111 -0.19 3.16 18.65
C THR A 111 0.15 1.87 19.41
N ARG A 112 -0.37 0.73 18.97
CA ARG A 112 -0.10 -0.59 19.54
C ARG A 112 0.91 -1.42 18.74
N TRP A 113 1.65 -0.78 17.85
CA TRP A 113 2.61 -1.48 16.98
C TRP A 113 3.62 -2.32 17.77
N ARG A 114 4.13 -1.85 18.92
CA ARG A 114 5.08 -2.60 19.77
C ARG A 114 4.49 -3.92 20.28
N GLN A 115 3.20 -3.94 20.62
CA GLN A 115 2.54 -5.19 21.06
C GLN A 115 2.40 -6.18 19.92
N ARG A 116 2.15 -5.70 18.71
CA ARG A 116 2.02 -6.55 17.50
C ARG A 116 3.37 -7.09 17.05
N TYR A 117 4.44 -6.31 17.21
CA TYR A 117 5.80 -6.66 16.76
C TYR A 117 6.67 -7.28 17.86
N ARG A 118 6.15 -7.53 19.07
CA ARG A 118 6.93 -8.10 20.18
C ARG A 118 7.62 -9.42 19.86
N TYR A 119 7.09 -10.22 18.95
CA TYR A 119 7.69 -11.48 18.51
C TYR A 119 8.76 -11.28 17.42
N ARG A 120 8.74 -10.16 16.72
CA ARG A 120 9.71 -9.84 15.68
C ARG A 120 11.08 -9.52 16.28
N SER A 121 11.11 -8.91 17.45
CA SER A 121 12.36 -8.64 18.18
C SER A 121 13.10 -9.91 18.61
N GLN A 122 12.40 -11.06 18.63
CA GLN A 122 12.99 -12.38 18.91
C GLN A 122 13.66 -13.02 17.67
N HIS A 123 13.49 -12.42 16.48
CA HIS A 123 14.02 -12.90 15.21
C HIS A 123 14.58 -11.73 14.39
N PRO A 124 15.62 -11.02 14.87
CA PRO A 124 16.16 -9.81 14.23
C PRO A 124 16.74 -10.07 12.82
N GLU A 125 17.07 -11.31 12.50
CA GLU A 125 17.64 -11.73 11.20
C GLU A 125 16.62 -11.75 10.04
N LYS A 126 15.39 -11.37 10.27
CA LYS A 126 14.30 -11.38 9.27
C LYS A 126 13.89 -9.98 8.77
N ASP A 127 14.67 -8.97 9.12
CA ASP A 127 14.47 -7.60 8.60
C ASP A 127 15.26 -7.34 7.33
#